data_4251e8a2f3c2fd4c86042ff97fa13cb9
#
_entry.id   4251e8a2f3c2fd4c86042ff97fa13cb9
#
_cell.length_a   1.000
_cell.length_b   1.000
_cell.length_c   1.000
_cell.angle_alpha   90.00
_cell.angle_beta   90.00
_cell.angle_gamma   90.00
#
_symmetry.space_group_name_H-M   'P 1'
#
loop_
_entity.id
_entity.type
_entity.pdbx_description
1 polymer ?
#
loop_
_entity_poly.entity_id
_entity_poly.type
_entity_poly.pdbx_seq_one_letter_code
_entity_poly.pdbx_strand_id
1 'polypeptide(L)'
;MLSYRHGFHAGNHADVLKHIVLTLILDYLKQKNKPYWFIDTHAGAGKYSLESEFSNKTSEHLDGIGKIFHDEKKPLALAKYIEVIRNLNGGDQLKQYPGSPWIASQIVSHEDLSLIHI
;
A
#
# COMPACT_ATOMS: atom_id res chain seq x y z
N MET A 1 -7.65 -9.44 26.32
CA MET A 1 -8.00 -8.54 25.20
C MET A 1 -7.06 -8.80 24.04
N LEU A 2 -7.63 -9.01 22.88
CA LEU A 2 -6.83 -9.23 21.68
C LEU A 2 -6.44 -7.89 21.09
N SER A 3 -5.15 -7.67 20.94
CA SER A 3 -4.63 -6.48 20.26
C SER A 3 -4.83 -6.62 18.76
N TYR A 4 -5.22 -5.53 18.12
CA TYR A 4 -5.29 -5.48 16.67
C TYR A 4 -3.87 -5.63 16.09
N ARG A 5 -3.73 -6.54 15.16
CA ARG A 5 -2.46 -6.73 14.43
C ARG A 5 -2.76 -6.69 12.94
N HIS A 6 -2.27 -5.66 12.29
CA HIS A 6 -2.54 -5.47 10.87
C HIS A 6 -1.94 -6.60 10.01
N GLY A 7 -0.90 -7.27 10.51
CA GLY A 7 -0.33 -8.42 9.80
C GLY A 7 -1.35 -9.50 9.46
N PHE A 8 -2.41 -9.67 10.25
CA PHE A 8 -3.49 -10.59 9.94
C PHE A 8 -4.34 -10.15 8.76
N HIS A 9 -4.37 -8.84 8.47
CA HIS A 9 -5.31 -8.24 7.54
C HIS A 9 -4.61 -7.59 6.34
N ALA A 10 -3.28 -7.59 6.32
CA ALA A 10 -2.50 -6.93 5.28
C ALA A 10 -2.91 -7.43 3.90
N GLY A 11 -3.18 -6.49 3.00
CA GLY A 11 -3.56 -6.81 1.64
C GLY A 11 -4.99 -7.29 1.46
N ASN A 12 -5.83 -7.23 2.50
CA ASN A 12 -7.24 -7.57 2.37
C ASN A 12 -7.97 -6.51 1.54
N HIS A 13 -9.26 -6.75 1.23
CA HIS A 13 -10.02 -5.85 0.38
C HIS A 13 -10.12 -4.42 0.95
N ALA A 14 -10.16 -4.27 2.25
CA ALA A 14 -10.20 -2.94 2.88
C ALA A 14 -8.87 -2.20 2.68
N ASP A 15 -7.75 -2.90 2.83
CA ASP A 15 -6.43 -2.34 2.55
C ASP A 15 -6.31 -1.93 1.09
N VAL A 16 -6.77 -2.79 0.17
CA VAL A 16 -6.73 -2.49 -1.26
C VAL A 16 -7.46 -1.19 -1.55
N LEU A 17 -8.70 -1.07 -1.09
CA LEU A 17 -9.50 0.14 -1.31
C LEU A 17 -8.82 1.38 -0.71
N LYS A 18 -8.39 1.28 0.53
CA LYS A 18 -7.73 2.38 1.23
C LYS A 18 -6.46 2.84 0.49
N HIS A 19 -5.65 1.91 0.05
CA HIS A 19 -4.38 2.23 -0.58
C HIS A 19 -4.52 2.67 -2.03
N ILE A 20 -5.55 2.24 -2.73
CA ILE A 20 -5.88 2.79 -4.05
C ILE A 20 -6.22 4.28 -3.90
N VAL A 21 -7.07 4.62 -2.93
CA VAL A 21 -7.44 6.01 -2.69
C VAL A 21 -6.21 6.84 -2.30
N LEU A 22 -5.39 6.31 -1.39
CA LEU A 22 -4.15 6.98 -0.98
C LEU A 22 -3.25 7.25 -2.18
N THR A 23 -3.04 6.25 -3.03
CA THR A 23 -2.18 6.37 -4.21
C THR A 23 -2.71 7.44 -5.17
N LEU A 24 -4.01 7.45 -5.41
CA LEU A 24 -4.63 8.42 -6.32
C LEU A 24 -4.51 9.85 -5.78
N ILE A 25 -4.71 10.04 -4.47
CA ILE A 25 -4.60 11.35 -3.85
C ILE A 25 -3.16 11.85 -3.93
N LEU A 26 -2.19 11.01 -3.56
CA LEU A 26 -0.78 11.42 -3.57
C LEU A 26 -0.30 11.71 -4.99
N ASP A 27 -0.71 10.89 -5.96
CA ASP A 27 -0.34 11.12 -7.36
C ASP A 27 -0.93 12.44 -7.87
N TYR A 28 -2.18 12.72 -7.51
CA TYR A 28 -2.83 13.99 -7.86
C TYR A 28 -2.08 15.18 -7.25
N LEU A 29 -1.74 15.10 -5.97
CA LEU A 29 -1.03 16.18 -5.29
C LEU A 29 0.37 16.41 -5.86
N LYS A 30 1.03 15.33 -6.29
CA LYS A 30 2.34 15.42 -6.94
C LYS A 30 2.28 16.24 -8.23
N GLN A 31 1.15 16.20 -8.94
CA GLN A 31 0.96 16.96 -10.17
C GLN A 31 0.77 18.45 -9.91
N LYS A 32 0.46 18.84 -8.69
CA LYS A 32 0.33 20.24 -8.32
C LYS A 32 1.71 20.81 -8.02
N ASN A 33 1.93 22.05 -8.44
CA ASN A 33 3.21 22.72 -8.21
C ASN A 33 3.21 23.44 -6.86
N LYS A 34 2.81 22.75 -5.82
CA LYS A 34 2.77 23.26 -4.45
C LYS A 34 3.23 22.18 -3.48
N PRO A 35 4.12 22.50 -2.54
CA PRO A 35 4.50 21.54 -1.52
C PRO A 35 3.34 21.22 -0.59
N TYR A 36 3.35 20.03 -0.01
CA TYR A 36 2.35 19.61 0.95
C TYR A 36 3.01 18.74 2.02
N TRP A 37 2.32 18.59 3.14
CA TRP A 37 2.75 17.70 4.21
C TRP A 37 1.93 16.40 4.15
N PHE A 38 2.60 15.30 4.32
CA PHE A 38 1.96 14.00 4.49
C PHE A 38 2.13 13.57 5.95
N ILE A 39 1.02 13.44 6.66
CA ILE A 39 1.00 13.03 8.07
C ILE A 39 0.16 11.76 8.17
N ASP A 40 0.77 10.68 8.66
CA ASP A 40 0.10 9.40 8.82
C ASP A 40 0.00 9.07 10.31
N THR A 41 -1.20 9.21 10.85
CA THR A 41 -1.45 9.00 12.27
C THR A 41 -1.60 7.52 12.64
N HIS A 42 -1.75 6.66 11.64
CA HIS A 42 -1.90 5.21 11.82
C HIS A 42 -0.99 4.47 10.84
N ALA A 43 0.27 4.85 10.86
CA ALA A 43 1.23 4.40 9.84
C ALA A 43 1.46 2.89 9.84
N GLY A 44 1.55 2.28 11.02
CA GLY A 44 1.87 0.87 11.12
C GLY A 44 3.25 0.56 10.54
N ALA A 45 3.42 -0.65 10.04
CA ALA A 45 4.67 -1.08 9.42
C ALA A 45 4.78 -0.56 7.99
N GLY A 46 6.02 -0.40 7.52
CA GLY A 46 6.27 -0.01 6.14
C GLY A 46 5.90 -1.10 5.15
N LYS A 47 6.05 -2.35 5.55
CA LYS A 47 5.69 -3.50 4.72
C LYS A 47 5.27 -4.67 5.60
N TYR A 48 4.50 -5.59 5.00
CA TYR A 48 4.01 -6.79 5.67
C TYR A 48 4.33 -8.00 4.80
N SER A 49 4.80 -9.08 5.44
CA SER A 49 5.02 -10.34 4.74
C SER A 49 3.69 -11.05 4.52
N LEU A 50 3.40 -11.44 3.30
CA LEU A 50 2.22 -12.24 2.99
C LEU A 50 2.48 -13.74 3.17
N GLU A 51 3.74 -14.09 3.46
CA GLU A 51 4.15 -15.47 3.76
C GLU A 51 4.28 -15.72 5.25
N SER A 52 4.00 -14.70 6.09
CA SER A 52 4.11 -14.82 7.54
C SER A 52 2.99 -15.68 8.12
N GLU A 53 3.20 -16.17 9.35
CA GLU A 53 2.17 -16.86 10.11
C GLU A 53 0.89 -16.05 10.23
N PHE A 54 1.02 -14.74 10.44
CA PHE A 54 -0.13 -13.87 10.60
C PHE A 54 -0.99 -13.83 9.34
N SER A 55 -0.38 -13.64 8.18
CA SER A 55 -1.11 -13.57 6.91
C SER A 55 -1.67 -14.93 6.51
N ASN A 56 -0.89 -15.99 6.68
CA ASN A 56 -1.33 -17.33 6.31
C ASN A 56 -2.47 -17.84 7.18
N LYS A 57 -2.53 -17.42 8.42
CA LYS A 57 -3.58 -17.85 9.35
C LYS A 57 -4.96 -17.41 8.91
N THR A 58 -5.08 -16.19 8.37
CA THR A 58 -6.38 -15.66 7.93
C THR A 58 -6.55 -15.72 6.41
N SER A 59 -5.45 -15.69 5.67
CA SER A 59 -5.44 -15.70 4.19
C SER A 59 -6.30 -14.59 3.57
N GLU A 60 -6.51 -13.49 4.28
CA GLU A 60 -7.36 -12.42 3.81
C GLU A 60 -6.81 -11.73 2.55
N HIS A 61 -5.47 -11.74 2.37
CA HIS A 61 -4.86 -11.14 1.19
C HIS A 61 -5.26 -11.84 -0.11
N LEU A 62 -5.67 -13.10 -0.06
CA LEU A 62 -6.11 -13.83 -1.25
C LEU A 62 -7.39 -13.23 -1.83
N ASP A 63 -8.26 -12.69 -0.98
CA ASP A 63 -9.50 -12.04 -1.41
C ASP A 63 -9.32 -10.55 -1.72
N GLY A 64 -8.18 -9.99 -1.41
CA GLY A 64 -7.83 -8.61 -1.68
C GLY A 64 -6.83 -8.51 -2.81
N ILE A 65 -5.58 -8.15 -2.46
CA ILE A 65 -4.52 -7.93 -3.45
C ILE A 65 -4.26 -9.15 -4.32
N GLY A 66 -4.44 -10.35 -3.77
CA GLY A 66 -4.23 -11.58 -4.53
C GLY A 66 -5.12 -11.70 -5.76
N LYS A 67 -6.31 -11.10 -5.73
CA LYS A 67 -7.24 -11.15 -6.87
C LYS A 67 -6.88 -10.22 -8.00
N ILE A 68 -6.22 -9.11 -7.71
CA ILE A 68 -6.01 -8.06 -8.71
C ILE A 68 -4.57 -7.87 -9.14
N PHE A 69 -3.62 -8.43 -8.40
CA PHE A 69 -2.20 -8.17 -8.67
C PHE A 69 -1.79 -8.61 -10.08
N HIS A 70 -2.26 -9.76 -10.52
CA HIS A 70 -1.93 -10.32 -11.83
C HIS A 70 -3.01 -10.07 -12.89
N ASP A 71 -4.07 -9.35 -12.55
CA ASP A 71 -5.16 -9.11 -13.50
C ASP A 71 -4.71 -8.08 -14.54
N GLU A 72 -4.66 -8.52 -15.80
CA GLU A 72 -4.23 -7.68 -16.91
C GLU A 72 -5.30 -6.68 -17.34
N LYS A 73 -6.56 -6.92 -16.97
CA LYS A 73 -7.69 -6.09 -17.37
C LYS A 73 -8.04 -5.01 -16.34
N LYS A 74 -7.13 -4.72 -15.43
CA LYS A 74 -7.41 -3.73 -14.39
C LYS A 74 -7.56 -2.32 -14.98
N PRO A 75 -8.43 -1.49 -14.37
CA PRO A 75 -8.57 -0.10 -14.78
C PRO A 75 -7.27 0.67 -14.68
N LEU A 76 -7.10 1.68 -15.53
CA LEU A 76 -5.91 2.51 -15.53
C LEU A 76 -5.65 3.16 -14.16
N ALA A 77 -6.72 3.48 -13.43
CA ALA A 77 -6.59 4.06 -12.09
C ALA A 77 -5.83 3.17 -11.10
N LEU A 78 -5.80 1.86 -11.33
CA LEU A 78 -5.07 0.92 -10.48
C LEU A 78 -3.61 0.77 -10.87
N ALA A 79 -3.21 1.26 -12.04
CA ALA A 79 -1.87 1.03 -12.56
C ALA A 79 -0.77 1.52 -11.63
N LYS A 80 -0.92 2.73 -11.08
CA LYS A 80 0.07 3.30 -10.17
C LYS A 80 0.17 2.53 -8.87
N TYR A 81 -0.97 2.14 -8.32
CA TYR A 81 -1.03 1.34 -7.11
C TYR A 81 -0.33 -0.01 -7.29
N ILE A 82 -0.62 -0.71 -8.38
CA ILE A 82 -0.01 -2.00 -8.67
C ILE A 82 1.49 -1.85 -8.94
N GLU A 83 1.90 -0.77 -9.60
CA GLU A 83 3.32 -0.47 -9.82
C GLU A 83 4.08 -0.34 -8.49
N VAL A 84 3.50 0.35 -7.52
CA VAL A 84 4.12 0.50 -6.18
C VAL A 84 4.31 -0.87 -5.53
N ILE A 85 3.30 -1.74 -5.61
CA ILE A 85 3.37 -3.08 -5.01
C ILE A 85 4.40 -3.94 -5.74
N ARG A 86 4.43 -3.86 -7.07
CA ARG A 86 5.41 -4.60 -7.87
C ARG A 86 6.84 -4.16 -7.54
N ASN A 87 7.05 -2.87 -7.34
CA ASN A 87 8.37 -2.36 -6.96
C ASN A 87 8.81 -2.88 -5.59
N LEU A 88 7.89 -2.97 -4.64
CA LEU A 88 8.20 -3.54 -3.33
C LEU A 88 8.64 -5.00 -3.44
N ASN A 89 7.98 -5.76 -4.31
CA ASN A 89 8.24 -7.19 -4.47
C ASN A 89 9.37 -7.52 -5.43
N GLY A 90 9.87 -6.54 -6.17
CA GLY A 90 10.94 -6.74 -7.14
C GLY A 90 10.53 -7.53 -8.36
N GLY A 91 9.24 -7.66 -8.66
CA GLY A 91 8.75 -8.40 -9.81
C GLY A 91 7.32 -8.91 -9.65
N ASP A 92 7.04 -10.05 -10.29
CA ASP A 92 5.69 -10.55 -10.41
C ASP A 92 5.23 -11.48 -9.29
N GLN A 93 6.10 -11.82 -8.35
CA GLN A 93 5.72 -12.65 -7.20
C GLN A 93 5.26 -11.79 -6.05
N LEU A 94 4.04 -12.03 -5.58
CA LEU A 94 3.44 -11.28 -4.48
C LEU A 94 3.81 -11.93 -3.15
N LYS A 95 4.88 -11.43 -2.53
CA LYS A 95 5.39 -11.92 -1.23
C LYS A 95 5.18 -10.94 -0.10
N GLN A 96 5.08 -9.66 -0.42
CA GLN A 96 4.97 -8.59 0.56
C GLN A 96 3.88 -7.61 0.14
N TYR A 97 3.26 -6.98 1.13
CA TYR A 97 2.28 -5.93 0.88
C TYR A 97 2.75 -4.63 1.54
N PRO A 98 2.69 -3.49 0.83
CA PRO A 98 3.16 -2.24 1.39
C PRO A 98 2.16 -1.64 2.39
N GLY A 99 2.68 -1.04 3.44
CA GLY A 99 1.89 -0.17 4.30
C GLY A 99 1.87 1.25 3.73
N SER A 100 1.05 2.10 4.30
CA SER A 100 0.94 3.49 3.86
C SER A 100 2.28 4.24 3.87
N PRO A 101 3.21 4.03 4.86
CA PRO A 101 4.51 4.69 4.81
C PRO A 101 5.32 4.37 3.56
N TRP A 102 5.33 3.09 3.14
CA TRP A 102 6.04 2.70 1.92
C TRP A 102 5.41 3.34 0.69
N ILE A 103 4.08 3.28 0.58
CA ILE A 103 3.36 3.85 -0.56
C ILE A 103 3.68 5.33 -0.68
N ALA A 104 3.60 6.06 0.42
CA ALA A 104 3.88 7.49 0.43
C ALA A 104 5.32 7.78 0.02
N SER A 105 6.29 7.01 0.52
CA SER A 105 7.70 7.21 0.20
C SER A 105 8.00 7.03 -1.28
N GLN A 106 7.21 6.22 -1.99
CA GLN A 106 7.38 5.99 -3.42
C GLN A 106 6.79 7.10 -4.28
N ILE A 107 5.85 7.86 -3.75
CA ILE A 107 5.10 8.86 -4.52
C ILE A 107 5.50 10.28 -4.14
N VAL A 108 5.69 10.56 -2.86
CA VAL A 108 6.06 11.89 -2.38
C VAL A 108 7.46 12.23 -2.88
N SER A 109 7.62 13.38 -3.53
CA SER A 109 8.93 13.81 -4.03
C SER A 109 9.77 14.39 -2.92
N HIS A 110 11.09 14.47 -3.14
CA HIS A 110 12.01 15.07 -2.19
C HIS A 110 11.71 16.55 -1.91
N GLU A 111 11.07 17.21 -2.85
CA GLU A 111 10.71 18.62 -2.70
C GLU A 111 9.46 18.81 -1.83
N ASP A 112 8.65 17.79 -1.71
CA ASP A 112 7.40 17.81 -0.94
C ASP A 112 7.58 17.29 0.48
N LEU A 113 8.80 17.39 0.99
CA LEU A 113 9.20 16.64 2.15
C LEU A 113 8.62 17.07 3.47
N SER A 114 7.55 16.43 3.85
CA SER A 114 7.39 16.13 5.28
C SER A 114 6.56 14.88 5.37
N LEU A 115 7.24 13.75 5.36
CA LEU A 115 6.62 12.47 5.68
C LEU A 115 6.74 12.28 7.19
N ILE A 116 5.62 12.43 7.89
CA ILE A 116 5.57 12.29 9.35
C ILE A 116 4.81 11.01 9.67
N HIS A 117 5.46 10.11 10.39
CA HIS A 117 4.86 8.88 10.87
C HIS A 117 4.58 8.98 12.36
N ILE A 118 3.39 8.63 12.76
CA ILE A 118 3.01 8.58 14.17
C ILE A 118 2.53 7.17 14.50
#